data_201d616c9c0faef28d97758255649ec7
#
_entry.id   201d616c9c0faef28d97758255649ec7
#
_cell.length_a   1.000
_cell.length_b   1.000
_cell.length_c   1.000
_cell.angle_alpha   90.00
_cell.angle_beta   90.00
_cell.angle_gamma   90.00
#
_symmetry.space_group_name_H-M   'P 1'
#
loop_
_entity.id
_entity.type
_entity.pdbx_description
1 polymer ?
#
loop_
_entity_poly.entity_id
_entity_poly.type
_entity_poly.pdbx_seq_one_letter_code
_entity_poly.pdbx_strand_id
1 'polypeptide(L)'
;AMDSKEIRRHFLEFFRSKGHEIVSSAPMVVKNDPTLMFTNSGMAPFKDLFLGNAPIVHPRVADTQKCLRVSGKHNDLEEVGVDTYHHTMFEMLGNWSFGDYFKKEAIAWAWELLTEVYKIDKSRLYVTVFEGAADEGLAFDQEAFDTWKQYIAEDRRSEERRVGKECRS
;
A
#
# COMPACT_ATOMS: atom_id res chain seq x y z
N ALA A 1 3.90 -22.06 9.05
CA ALA A 1 3.26 -20.94 8.33
C ALA A 1 2.71 -19.95 9.35
N MET A 2 2.84 -18.65 9.08
CA MET A 2 2.27 -17.60 9.91
C MET A 2 0.75 -17.52 9.73
N ASP A 3 0.01 -17.37 10.82
CA ASP A 3 -1.41 -17.06 10.75
C ASP A 3 -1.64 -15.54 10.53
N SER A 4 -2.89 -15.15 10.32
CA SER A 4 -3.23 -13.75 10.05
C SER A 4 -2.92 -12.80 11.20
N LYS A 5 -3.06 -13.27 12.45
CA LYS A 5 -2.69 -12.48 13.64
C LYS A 5 -1.19 -12.20 13.69
N GLU A 6 -0.39 -13.18 13.38
CA GLU A 6 1.07 -13.05 13.35
C GLU A 6 1.52 -12.13 12.24
N ILE A 7 0.89 -12.21 11.06
CA ILE A 7 1.18 -11.30 9.94
C ILE A 7 0.91 -9.85 10.35
N ARG A 8 -0.25 -9.56 10.95
CA ARG A 8 -0.57 -8.20 11.43
C ARG A 8 0.41 -7.73 12.48
N ARG A 9 0.68 -8.57 13.49
CA ARG A 9 1.58 -8.23 14.59
C ARG A 9 2.97 -7.91 14.08
N HIS A 10 3.52 -8.72 13.21
CA HIS A 10 4.85 -8.50 12.64
C HIS A 10 4.92 -7.23 11.80
N PHE A 11 3.87 -6.94 11.03
CA PHE A 11 3.80 -5.71 10.26
C PHE A 11 3.84 -4.48 11.17
N LEU A 12 2.98 -4.44 12.17
CA LEU A 12 2.89 -3.30 13.07
C LEU A 12 4.15 -3.13 13.94
N GLU A 13 4.70 -4.20 14.46
CA GLU A 13 5.95 -4.17 15.22
C GLU A 13 7.13 -3.70 14.37
N PHE A 14 7.21 -4.15 13.13
CA PHE A 14 8.24 -3.72 12.19
C PHE A 14 8.19 -2.21 11.96
N PHE A 15 7.02 -1.68 11.61
CA PHE A 15 6.90 -0.25 11.37
C PHE A 15 6.97 0.59 12.65
N ARG A 16 6.57 0.05 13.78
CA ARG A 16 6.84 0.70 15.06
C ARG A 16 8.34 0.85 15.29
N SER A 17 9.13 -0.17 14.97
CA SER A 17 10.60 -0.10 15.08
C SER A 17 11.23 0.93 14.13
N LYS A 18 10.53 1.31 13.08
CA LYS A 18 10.92 2.37 12.14
C LYS A 18 10.34 3.75 12.52
N GLY A 19 9.82 3.88 13.73
CA GLY A 19 9.33 5.17 14.24
C GLY A 19 7.89 5.52 13.87
N HIS A 20 7.11 4.56 13.42
CA HIS A 20 5.70 4.78 13.09
C HIS A 20 4.81 4.72 14.33
N GLU A 21 3.87 5.64 14.42
CA GLU A 21 2.78 5.55 15.38
C GLU A 21 1.74 4.55 14.89
N ILE A 22 1.36 3.62 15.75
CA ILE A 22 0.33 2.64 15.43
C ILE A 22 -1.03 3.23 15.79
N VAL A 23 -1.89 3.34 14.80
CA VAL A 23 -3.24 3.92 14.97
C VAL A 23 -4.31 2.87 14.73
N SER A 24 -5.47 3.07 15.34
CA SER A 24 -6.61 2.18 15.18
C SER A 24 -7.22 2.30 13.78
N SER A 25 -7.80 1.19 13.29
CA SER A 25 -8.59 1.19 12.06
C SER A 25 -9.78 2.13 12.18
N ALA A 26 -10.09 2.83 11.08
CA ALA A 26 -11.33 3.59 10.97
C ALA A 26 -12.52 2.64 10.72
N PRO A 27 -13.77 3.07 11.02
CA PRO A 27 -14.95 2.30 10.66
C PRO A 27 -15.05 2.08 9.15
N MET A 28 -15.55 0.92 8.74
CA MET A 28 -15.77 0.64 7.30
C MET A 28 -16.88 1.49 6.71
N VAL A 29 -17.88 1.84 7.50
CA VAL A 29 -18.98 2.71 7.06
C VAL A 29 -18.58 4.16 7.31
N VAL A 30 -18.57 4.96 6.24
CA VAL A 30 -18.20 6.38 6.30
C VAL A 30 -19.49 7.20 6.42
N LYS A 31 -19.64 7.99 7.49
CA LYS A 31 -20.87 8.71 7.78
C LYS A 31 -20.95 10.06 7.11
N ASN A 32 -20.01 10.82 6.84
CA ASN A 32 -20.09 12.22 6.41
C ASN A 32 -19.38 12.50 5.08
N ASP A 33 -19.23 11.50 4.25
CA ASP A 33 -18.63 11.67 2.92
C ASP A 33 -19.67 11.26 1.86
N PRO A 34 -20.17 12.22 1.06
CA PRO A 34 -21.18 11.92 0.03
C PRO A 34 -20.59 11.15 -1.16
N THR A 35 -19.27 11.10 -1.28
CA THR A 35 -18.58 10.44 -2.41
C THR A 35 -18.10 9.03 -2.07
N LEU A 36 -18.10 8.65 -0.80
CA LEU A 36 -17.59 7.38 -0.32
C LEU A 36 -18.47 6.81 0.78
N MET A 37 -19.25 5.78 0.47
CA MET A 37 -20.09 5.09 1.46
C MET A 37 -19.29 4.21 2.40
N PHE A 38 -18.20 3.61 1.90
CA PHE A 38 -17.39 2.65 2.64
C PHE A 38 -15.92 3.01 2.56
N THR A 39 -15.16 2.66 3.59
CA THR A 39 -13.72 2.73 3.55
C THR A 39 -13.22 1.69 2.56
N ASN A 40 -12.71 2.13 1.42
CA ASN A 40 -12.31 1.27 0.31
C ASN A 40 -10.82 1.08 0.17
N SER A 41 -10.03 1.76 1.00
CA SER A 41 -8.58 1.63 1.01
C SER A 41 -8.01 2.04 2.36
N GLY A 42 -6.79 1.62 2.65
CA GLY A 42 -6.06 2.06 3.84
C GLY A 42 -5.73 3.54 3.85
N MET A 43 -5.65 4.15 2.68
CA MET A 43 -5.37 5.58 2.54
C MET A 43 -6.59 6.47 2.84
N ALA A 44 -7.81 5.98 2.63
CA ALA A 44 -9.01 6.79 2.74
C ALA A 44 -9.16 7.53 4.08
N PRO A 45 -8.90 6.91 5.25
CA PRO A 45 -8.99 7.62 6.53
C PRO A 45 -7.99 8.77 6.69
N PHE A 46 -6.91 8.81 5.91
CA PHE A 46 -5.87 9.83 5.97
C PHE A 46 -5.96 10.87 4.86
N LYS A 47 -7.04 10.85 4.09
CA LYS A 47 -7.26 11.75 2.96
C LYS A 47 -7.02 13.23 3.29
N ASP A 48 -7.57 13.70 4.41
CA ASP A 48 -7.43 15.09 4.82
C ASP A 48 -6.00 15.48 5.19
N LEU A 49 -5.22 14.53 5.71
CA LEU A 49 -3.80 14.76 5.98
C LEU A 49 -3.01 14.92 4.68
N PHE A 50 -3.28 14.10 3.68
CA PHE A 50 -2.62 14.19 2.38
C PHE A 50 -3.02 15.45 1.60
N LEU A 51 -4.26 15.92 1.78
CA LEU A 51 -4.75 17.15 1.15
C LEU A 51 -4.37 18.42 1.90
N GLY A 52 -3.77 18.31 3.07
CA GLY A 52 -3.40 19.47 3.89
C GLY A 52 -4.57 20.10 4.63
N ASN A 53 -5.70 19.42 4.73
CA ASN A 53 -6.92 19.92 5.39
C ASN A 53 -6.96 19.65 6.90
N ALA A 54 -6.01 18.87 7.41
CA ALA A 54 -5.90 18.57 8.83
C ALA A 54 -4.43 18.62 9.26
N PRO A 55 -4.15 18.95 10.54
CA PRO A 55 -2.78 19.01 11.04
C PRO A 55 -2.15 17.62 11.13
N ILE A 56 -0.87 17.52 10.82
CA ILE A 56 -0.10 16.29 10.94
C ILE A 56 0.47 16.23 12.36
N VAL A 57 -0.04 15.32 13.18
CA VAL A 57 0.45 15.09 14.54
C VAL A 57 1.60 14.07 14.53
N HIS A 58 1.42 12.98 13.78
CA HIS A 58 2.42 11.94 13.62
C HIS A 58 2.80 11.84 12.13
N PRO A 59 4.05 12.18 11.76
CA PRO A 59 4.46 12.11 10.35
C PRO A 59 4.63 10.69 9.82
N ARG A 60 4.79 9.70 10.69
CA ARG A 60 4.87 8.28 10.36
C ARG A 60 3.76 7.52 11.06
N VAL A 61 2.91 6.86 10.31
CA VAL A 61 1.77 6.12 10.83
C VAL A 61 1.73 4.73 10.20
N ALA A 62 1.38 3.73 10.99
CA ALA A 62 1.07 2.40 10.48
C ALA A 62 -0.22 1.88 11.11
N ASP A 63 -0.95 1.12 10.33
CA ASP A 63 -2.20 0.52 10.78
C ASP A 63 -2.55 -0.73 9.99
N THR A 64 -3.62 -1.39 10.43
CA THR A 64 -4.37 -2.33 9.61
C THR A 64 -5.75 -1.73 9.40
N GLN A 65 -6.28 -1.79 8.18
CA GLN A 65 -7.55 -1.20 7.83
C GLN A 65 -8.45 -2.19 7.11
N LYS A 66 -9.61 -2.46 7.68
CA LYS A 66 -10.66 -3.24 7.02
C LYS A 66 -11.31 -2.38 5.95
N CYS A 67 -11.43 -2.94 4.75
CA CYS A 67 -11.90 -2.26 3.56
C CYS A 67 -13.04 -3.02 2.90
N LEU A 68 -13.94 -2.26 2.26
CA LEU A 68 -15.08 -2.79 1.52
C LEU A 68 -15.13 -2.12 0.14
N ARG A 69 -15.16 -2.93 -0.92
CA ARG A 69 -15.24 -2.47 -2.31
C ARG A 69 -16.43 -3.09 -3.00
N VAL A 70 -17.49 -2.32 -3.15
CA VAL A 70 -18.77 -2.79 -3.69
C VAL A 70 -19.29 -1.96 -4.86
N SER A 71 -18.80 -0.73 -5.00
CA SER A 71 -19.23 0.20 -6.05
C SER A 71 -18.24 1.35 -6.24
N GLY A 72 -18.39 2.09 -7.32
CA GLY A 72 -17.57 3.26 -7.60
C GLY A 72 -16.20 2.94 -8.17
N LYS A 73 -15.24 3.81 -7.91
CA LYS A 73 -13.89 3.76 -8.51
C LYS A 73 -13.12 2.45 -8.24
N HIS A 74 -13.35 1.84 -7.07
CA HIS A 74 -12.76 0.57 -6.69
C HIS A 74 -13.85 -0.48 -6.53
N ASN A 75 -14.56 -0.75 -7.63
CA ASN A 75 -15.57 -1.80 -7.69
C ASN A 75 -14.94 -3.10 -8.15
N ASP A 76 -14.86 -4.07 -7.27
CA ASP A 76 -14.29 -5.39 -7.54
C ASP A 76 -15.35 -6.48 -7.75
N LEU A 77 -16.64 -6.11 -7.83
CA LEU A 77 -17.74 -7.08 -7.91
C LEU A 77 -17.68 -7.98 -9.13
N GLU A 78 -17.17 -7.47 -10.26
CA GLU A 78 -17.04 -8.25 -11.49
C GLU A 78 -15.94 -9.32 -11.40
N GLU A 79 -14.93 -9.11 -10.56
CA GLU A 79 -13.81 -10.01 -10.39
C GLU A 79 -13.98 -10.96 -9.22
N VAL A 80 -14.80 -10.61 -8.22
CA VAL A 80 -15.06 -11.45 -7.06
C VAL A 80 -15.77 -12.74 -7.49
N GLY A 81 -15.17 -13.88 -7.12
CA GLY A 81 -15.67 -15.20 -7.49
C GLY A 81 -15.19 -15.72 -8.84
N VAL A 82 -14.52 -14.88 -9.63
CA VAL A 82 -13.93 -15.26 -10.93
C VAL A 82 -12.45 -15.59 -10.77
N ASP A 83 -11.74 -14.90 -9.91
CA ASP A 83 -10.35 -15.16 -9.56
C ASP A 83 -10.20 -15.50 -8.07
N THR A 84 -8.96 -15.72 -7.61
CA THR A 84 -8.66 -16.11 -6.23
C THR A 84 -8.16 -14.95 -5.35
N TYR A 85 -8.07 -13.73 -5.87
CA TYR A 85 -7.48 -12.61 -5.16
C TYR A 85 -8.36 -11.35 -5.06
N HIS A 86 -9.46 -11.24 -5.79
CA HIS A 86 -10.41 -10.14 -5.60
C HIS A 86 -11.49 -10.50 -4.60
N HIS A 87 -11.64 -9.69 -3.57
CA HIS A 87 -12.63 -9.85 -2.52
C HIS A 87 -13.38 -8.54 -2.28
N THR A 88 -14.67 -8.65 -1.93
CA THR A 88 -15.48 -7.50 -1.55
C THR A 88 -14.97 -6.86 -0.26
N MET A 89 -14.59 -7.70 0.70
CA MET A 89 -14.07 -7.30 2.01
C MET A 89 -12.65 -7.83 2.18
N PHE A 90 -11.74 -6.96 2.63
CA PHE A 90 -10.34 -7.31 2.83
C PHE A 90 -9.70 -6.36 3.86
N GLU A 91 -8.48 -6.67 4.24
CA GLU A 91 -7.71 -5.86 5.17
C GLU A 91 -6.43 -5.38 4.49
N MET A 92 -6.19 -4.06 4.54
CA MET A 92 -4.94 -3.47 4.11
C MET A 92 -4.02 -3.25 5.30
N LEU A 93 -2.77 -3.69 5.15
CA LEU A 93 -1.68 -3.34 6.05
C LEU A 93 -1.00 -2.12 5.47
N GLY A 94 -1.02 -1.01 6.20
CA GLY A 94 -0.57 0.27 5.70
C GLY A 94 0.51 0.91 6.53
N ASN A 95 1.48 1.52 5.85
CA ASN A 95 2.45 2.43 6.43
C ASN A 95 2.42 3.73 5.64
N TRP A 96 2.36 4.84 6.35
CA TRP A 96 2.08 6.15 5.78
C TRP A 96 3.13 7.15 6.22
N SER A 97 3.62 7.95 5.27
CA SER A 97 4.55 9.05 5.52
C SER A 97 3.92 10.36 5.08
N PHE A 98 3.78 11.29 6.00
CA PHE A 98 3.22 12.60 5.74
C PHE A 98 4.37 13.62 5.63
N GLY A 99 5.09 13.56 4.48
CA GLY A 99 6.20 14.46 4.21
C GLY A 99 7.50 14.16 4.97
N ASP A 100 7.67 12.95 5.48
CA ASP A 100 8.84 12.58 6.28
C ASP A 100 9.84 11.73 5.49
N TYR A 101 9.44 10.55 5.06
CA TYR A 101 10.27 9.71 4.18
C TYR A 101 9.57 9.45 2.84
N PHE A 102 10.34 9.02 1.86
CA PHE A 102 9.84 8.81 0.51
C PHE A 102 10.27 7.43 -0.03
N LYS A 103 10.50 7.33 -1.31
CA LYS A 103 10.66 6.04 -2.01
C LYS A 103 11.85 5.22 -1.53
N LYS A 104 12.96 5.85 -1.26
CA LYS A 104 14.19 5.13 -0.86
C LYS A 104 13.99 4.33 0.42
N GLU A 105 13.48 4.96 1.45
CA GLU A 105 13.20 4.33 2.74
C GLU A 105 12.04 3.33 2.63
N ALA A 106 10.96 3.71 1.94
CA ALA A 106 9.81 2.83 1.74
C ALA A 106 10.19 1.53 1.04
N ILE A 107 11.01 1.60 0.00
CA ILE A 107 11.49 0.43 -0.74
C ILE A 107 12.42 -0.42 0.13
N ALA A 108 13.35 0.21 0.84
CA ALA A 108 14.26 -0.50 1.73
C ALA A 108 13.50 -1.27 2.82
N TRP A 109 12.51 -0.65 3.44
CA TRP A 109 11.70 -1.28 4.49
C TRP A 109 10.76 -2.34 3.94
N ALA A 110 10.17 -2.13 2.77
CA ALA A 110 9.36 -3.17 2.13
C ALA A 110 10.19 -4.43 1.86
N TRP A 111 11.39 -4.26 1.33
CA TRP A 111 12.29 -5.39 1.07
C TRP A 111 12.70 -6.10 2.36
N GLU A 112 13.09 -5.36 3.38
CA GLU A 112 13.44 -5.90 4.70
C GLU A 112 12.27 -6.68 5.31
N LEU A 113 11.07 -6.11 5.30
CA LEU A 113 9.88 -6.76 5.83
C LEU A 113 9.59 -8.09 5.12
N LEU A 114 9.59 -8.07 3.80
CA LEU A 114 9.22 -9.25 3.02
C LEU A 114 10.30 -10.35 3.10
N THR A 115 11.56 -9.99 3.09
CA THR A 115 12.66 -10.97 3.01
C THR A 115 13.22 -11.37 4.38
N GLU A 116 13.31 -10.44 5.32
CA GLU A 116 13.93 -10.71 6.64
C GLU A 116 12.88 -11.05 7.71
N VAL A 117 11.73 -10.39 7.70
CA VAL A 117 10.69 -10.64 8.70
C VAL A 117 9.77 -11.78 8.26
N TYR A 118 9.18 -11.67 7.08
CA TYR A 118 8.29 -12.70 6.55
C TYR A 118 9.01 -13.87 5.88
N LYS A 119 10.30 -13.74 5.62
CA LYS A 119 11.13 -14.81 5.05
C LYS A 119 10.64 -15.34 3.72
N ILE A 120 10.09 -14.46 2.89
CA ILE A 120 9.68 -14.82 1.53
C ILE A 120 10.93 -15.04 0.69
N ASP A 121 10.97 -16.10 -0.09
CA ASP A 121 12.06 -16.40 -1.01
C ASP A 121 12.23 -15.25 -2.02
N LYS A 122 13.40 -14.65 -2.03
CA LYS A 122 13.72 -13.51 -2.90
C LYS A 122 13.49 -13.80 -4.37
N SER A 123 13.69 -15.06 -4.81
CA SER A 123 13.50 -15.47 -6.20
C SER A 123 12.03 -15.43 -6.63
N ARG A 124 11.10 -15.37 -5.70
CA ARG A 124 9.67 -15.31 -5.96
C ARG A 124 9.10 -13.89 -5.97
N LEU A 125 9.94 -12.89 -5.70
CA LEU A 125 9.52 -11.49 -5.63
C LEU A 125 9.71 -10.79 -6.96
N TYR A 126 8.70 -10.05 -7.37
CA TYR A 126 8.66 -9.20 -8.55
C TYR A 126 8.21 -7.81 -8.12
N VAL A 127 8.71 -6.79 -8.80
CA VAL A 127 8.31 -5.41 -8.53
C VAL A 127 7.86 -4.73 -9.81
N THR A 128 6.92 -3.79 -9.65
CA THR A 128 6.51 -2.90 -10.73
C THR A 128 6.78 -1.47 -10.32
N VAL A 129 7.13 -0.65 -11.30
CA VAL A 129 7.28 0.80 -11.13
C VAL A 129 6.41 1.51 -12.15
N PHE A 130 6.07 2.77 -11.86
CA PHE A 130 5.27 3.56 -12.78
C PHE A 130 6.06 3.87 -14.05
N GLU A 131 5.53 3.46 -15.21
CA GLU A 131 6.20 3.66 -16.52
C GLU A 131 6.12 5.08 -17.05
N GLY A 132 5.27 5.92 -16.46
CA GLY A 132 4.97 7.24 -16.97
C GLY A 132 3.72 7.24 -17.87
N ALA A 133 3.26 8.42 -18.18
CA ALA A 133 2.15 8.68 -19.10
C ALA A 133 2.45 9.99 -19.82
N ALA A 134 3.19 9.91 -20.93
CA ALA A 134 3.64 11.08 -21.68
C ALA A 134 2.49 11.95 -22.18
N ASP A 135 1.36 11.32 -22.54
CA ASP A 135 0.13 11.98 -22.92
C ASP A 135 -0.50 12.80 -21.77
N GLU A 136 -0.20 12.47 -20.53
CA GLU A 136 -0.66 13.18 -19.32
C GLU A 136 0.45 14.03 -18.68
N GLY A 137 1.60 14.14 -19.30
CA GLY A 137 2.75 14.88 -18.78
C GLY A 137 3.43 14.24 -17.58
N LEU A 138 3.25 12.93 -17.39
CA LEU A 138 3.83 12.18 -16.25
C LEU A 138 5.06 11.40 -16.71
N ALA A 139 6.15 11.54 -15.96
CA ALA A 139 7.41 10.89 -16.25
C ALA A 139 7.46 9.46 -15.69
N PHE A 140 8.33 8.64 -16.30
CA PHE A 140 8.72 7.35 -15.75
C PHE A 140 9.33 7.51 -14.35
N ASP A 141 9.00 6.60 -13.44
CA ASP A 141 9.53 6.63 -12.07
C ASP A 141 10.95 6.03 -12.01
N GLN A 142 11.91 6.83 -12.45
CA GLN A 142 13.31 6.44 -12.51
C GLN A 142 13.91 6.20 -11.13
N GLU A 143 13.51 6.99 -10.16
CA GLU A 143 13.99 6.85 -8.77
C GLU A 143 13.61 5.48 -8.18
N ALA A 144 12.35 5.08 -8.32
CA ALA A 144 11.90 3.78 -7.86
C ALA A 144 12.61 2.63 -8.60
N PHE A 145 12.72 2.74 -9.91
CA PHE A 145 13.40 1.74 -10.72
C PHE A 145 14.87 1.56 -10.30
N ASP A 146 15.60 2.65 -10.14
CA ASP A 146 17.00 2.63 -9.73
C ASP A 146 17.18 2.15 -8.29
N THR A 147 16.26 2.52 -7.40
CA THR A 147 16.30 2.05 -6.01
C THR A 147 16.09 0.53 -5.93
N TRP A 148 15.14 -0.01 -6.67
CA TRP A 148 14.89 -1.45 -6.72
C TRP A 148 16.05 -2.25 -7.32
N LYS A 149 16.87 -1.63 -8.14
CA LYS A 149 18.08 -2.22 -8.71
C LYS A 149 19.02 -2.82 -7.66
N GLN A 150 19.03 -2.23 -6.46
CA GLN A 150 19.89 -2.67 -5.36
C GLN A 150 19.44 -3.99 -4.77
N TYR A 151 18.18 -4.37 -4.97
CA TYR A 151 17.54 -5.49 -4.28
C TYR A 151 17.14 -6.62 -5.22
N ILE A 152 16.73 -6.32 -6.45
CA ILE A 152 16.08 -7.28 -7.33
C ILE A 152 16.63 -7.16 -8.76
N ALA A 153 16.76 -8.31 -9.45
CA ALA A 153 17.28 -8.37 -10.82
C ALA A 153 16.34 -7.72 -11.83
N GLU A 154 16.87 -7.23 -12.95
CA GLU A 154 16.14 -6.48 -13.96
C GLU A 154 14.96 -7.27 -14.56
N ASP A 155 15.14 -8.57 -14.78
CA ASP A 155 14.10 -9.44 -15.33
C ASP A 155 12.88 -9.61 -14.44
N ARG A 156 13.00 -9.26 -13.16
CA ARG A 156 11.91 -9.26 -12.19
C ARG A 156 11.42 -7.86 -11.81
N ARG A 157 11.89 -6.82 -12.53
CA ARG A 157 11.40 -5.44 -12.45
C ARG A 157 10.63 -5.14 -13.71
N SER A 158 9.37 -4.76 -13.57
CA SER A 158 8.54 -4.36 -14.69
C SER A 158 7.97 -2.95 -14.50
N GLU A 159 7.37 -2.43 -15.54
CA GLU A 159 6.79 -1.09 -15.57
C GLU A 159 5.28 -1.19 -15.61
N GLU A 160 4.62 -0.27 -14.92
CA GLU A 160 3.17 -0.19 -14.90
C GLU A 160 2.70 1.23 -15.15
N ARG A 161 1.68 1.38 -16.00
CA ARG A 161 1.18 2.69 -16.42
C ARG A 161 0.40 3.43 -15.32
N ARG A 162 -0.20 2.70 -14.38
CA ARG A 162 -1.08 3.28 -13.36
C ARG A 162 -0.41 3.30 -12.00
N VAL A 163 -0.30 4.51 -11.42
CA VAL A 163 0.15 4.67 -10.04
C VAL A 163 -0.95 4.18 -9.09
N GLY A 164 -0.56 3.45 -8.05
CA GLY A 164 -1.47 3.00 -6.99
C GLY A 164 -2.44 1.91 -7.41
N LYS A 165 -2.24 1.30 -8.57
CA LYS A 165 -2.99 0.11 -8.95
C LYS A 165 -2.45 -1.06 -8.15
N GLU A 166 -3.34 -1.78 -7.50
CA GLU A 166 -2.99 -3.01 -6.82
C GLU A 166 -2.34 -3.99 -7.78
N CYS A 167 -1.33 -4.67 -7.29
CA CYS A 167 -0.58 -5.65 -8.05
C CYS A 167 -1.53 -6.68 -8.65
N ARG A 168 -1.68 -6.68 -9.95
CA ARG A 168 -2.23 -7.82 -10.66
C ARG A 168 -1.08 -8.80 -10.83
N SER A 169 -1.14 -9.85 -10.05
CA SER A 169 -0.24 -10.99 -10.23
C SER A 169 -0.51 -11.68 -11.56
#